data_c248d2461cb4d3fa4b466c2d72bb82f1
#
_entry.id   c248d2461cb4d3fa4b466c2d72bb82f1
#
_cell.length_a   1.000
_cell.length_b   1.000
_cell.length_c   1.000
_cell.angle_alpha   90.00
_cell.angle_beta   90.00
_cell.angle_gamma   90.00
#
_symmetry.space_group_name_H-M   'P 1'
#
loop_
_entity.id
_entity.type
_entity.pdbx_description
1 polymer ?
#
loop_
_entity_poly.entity_id
_entity_poly.type
_entity_poly.pdbx_seq_one_letter_code
_entity_poly.pdbx_strand_id
1 'polypeptide(L)'
;VVGEPVTATIKLYQRVNVAGFESATFPTFNGFWSQELEAPTNIEFTRETYNGQIYNSALLRKFLLIPQQQGPVKIDPAELVCLVNVRVSSGGASIFDGFFDDYRTVRKKVVSRPLTVNVSPLPAGAPASFGGGVGQFDISARLSKDTLKTHEAASLILTVSGRGNVS
;
A
#
# COMPACT_ATOMS: atom_id res chain seq x y z
N VAL A 1 -1.29 -3.36 -16.07
CA VAL A 1 -0.39 -3.26 -17.22
C VAL A 1 1.00 -2.90 -16.73
N VAL A 2 2.04 -3.29 -17.47
CA VAL A 2 3.41 -2.87 -17.19
C VAL A 2 3.49 -1.35 -17.18
N GLY A 3 4.16 -0.77 -16.17
CA GLY A 3 4.31 0.68 -16.01
C GLY A 3 3.10 1.39 -15.39
N GLU A 4 1.96 0.72 -15.25
CA GLU A 4 0.77 1.31 -14.64
C GLU A 4 0.87 1.30 -13.11
N PRO A 5 0.74 2.47 -12.46
CA PRO A 5 0.87 2.52 -11.01
C PRO A 5 -0.33 1.89 -10.31
N VAL A 6 -0.04 1.09 -9.29
CA VAL A 6 -1.03 0.52 -8.38
C VAL A 6 -0.68 0.83 -6.94
N THR A 7 -1.66 0.91 -6.08
CA THR A 7 -1.45 1.16 -4.67
C THR A 7 -1.61 -0.13 -3.87
N ALA A 8 -0.60 -0.45 -3.06
CA ALA A 8 -0.65 -1.54 -2.09
C ALA A 8 -0.81 -0.98 -0.69
N THR A 9 -1.82 -1.47 0.02
CA THR A 9 -2.11 -1.05 1.38
C THR A 9 -2.01 -2.25 2.31
N ILE A 10 -1.21 -2.13 3.36
CA ILE A 10 -1.07 -3.16 4.39
C ILE A 10 -1.81 -2.68 5.63
N LYS A 11 -2.89 -3.37 5.96
CA LYS A 11 -3.74 -3.11 7.12
C LYS A 11 -3.69 -4.27 8.10
N LEU A 12 -3.78 -3.94 9.38
CA LEU A 12 -4.00 -4.91 10.43
C LEU A 12 -5.47 -4.86 10.86
N TYR A 13 -6.10 -6.03 10.92
CA TYR A 13 -7.44 -6.21 11.48
C TYR A 13 -7.33 -7.00 12.77
N GLN A 14 -7.80 -6.42 13.88
CA GLN A 14 -7.74 -7.07 15.19
C GLN A 14 -9.12 -7.18 15.83
N ARG A 15 -9.34 -8.27 16.54
CA ARG A 15 -10.50 -8.52 17.40
C ARG A 15 -10.09 -8.73 18.85
N VAL A 16 -8.82 -8.95 19.09
CA VAL A 16 -8.22 -9.16 20.41
C VAL A 16 -7.47 -7.91 20.85
N ASN A 17 -7.25 -7.79 22.14
CA ASN A 17 -6.48 -6.68 22.67
C ASN A 17 -4.99 -6.91 22.41
N VAL A 18 -4.42 -6.10 21.53
CA VAL A 18 -2.98 -6.09 21.22
C VAL A 18 -2.31 -5.06 22.10
N ALA A 19 -1.42 -5.51 22.96
CA ALA A 19 -0.68 -4.64 23.89
C ALA A 19 0.42 -3.84 23.18
N GLY A 20 0.94 -4.36 22.07
CA GLY A 20 1.99 -3.70 21.30
C GLY A 20 2.50 -4.56 20.17
N PHE A 21 3.46 -4.00 19.43
CA PHE A 21 4.13 -4.65 18.31
C PHE A 21 5.62 -4.79 18.63
N GLU A 22 6.17 -5.96 18.37
CA GLU A 22 7.58 -6.23 18.61
C GLU A 22 8.41 -6.03 17.35
N SER A 23 7.92 -6.56 16.22
CA SER A 23 8.57 -6.42 14.92
C SER A 23 7.57 -6.51 13.78
N ALA A 24 7.95 -5.91 12.66
CA ALA A 24 7.20 -5.99 11.41
C ALA A 24 8.17 -6.15 10.25
N THR A 25 7.87 -7.05 9.34
CA THR A 25 8.61 -7.25 8.09
C THR A 25 7.65 -7.05 6.93
N PHE A 26 7.97 -6.10 6.06
CA PHE A 26 7.17 -5.80 4.89
C PHE A 26 7.78 -6.40 3.63
N PRO A 27 6.97 -6.73 2.59
CA PRO A 27 7.50 -7.27 1.36
C PRO A 27 8.45 -6.29 0.67
N THR A 28 9.41 -6.84 -0.07
CA THR A 28 10.38 -6.06 -0.86
C THR A 28 9.87 -5.68 -2.24
N PHE A 29 8.73 -6.21 -2.67
CA PHE A 29 8.09 -5.93 -3.95
C PHE A 29 9.01 -6.17 -5.17
N ASN A 30 9.66 -7.34 -5.21
CA ASN A 30 10.47 -7.74 -6.36
C ASN A 30 9.64 -7.76 -7.65
N GLY A 31 10.17 -7.17 -8.72
CA GLY A 31 9.46 -7.00 -9.99
C GLY A 31 8.60 -5.73 -10.09
N PHE A 32 8.61 -4.92 -9.03
CA PHE A 32 7.99 -3.60 -8.99
C PHE A 32 9.04 -2.53 -8.65
N TRP A 33 8.88 -1.36 -9.24
CA TRP A 33 9.40 -0.17 -8.62
C TRP A 33 8.45 0.24 -7.50
N SER A 34 8.95 0.52 -6.31
CA SER A 34 8.12 0.81 -5.16
C SER A 34 8.52 2.11 -4.47
N GLN A 35 7.51 2.84 -4.04
CA GLN A 35 7.68 4.04 -3.21
C GLN A 35 6.73 3.95 -2.02
N GLU A 36 7.26 4.13 -0.82
CA GLU A 36 6.43 4.23 0.38
C GLU A 36 5.69 5.57 0.38
N LEU A 37 4.37 5.52 0.44
CA LEU A 37 3.51 6.70 0.48
C LEU A 37 3.18 7.11 1.91
N GLU A 38 2.88 6.14 2.75
CA GLU A 38 2.52 6.35 4.15
C GLU A 38 3.18 5.30 5.03
N ALA A 39 3.83 5.76 6.09
CA ALA A 39 4.43 4.96 7.14
C ALA A 39 4.06 5.57 8.49
N PRO A 40 2.84 5.35 9.00
CA PRO A 40 2.41 5.95 10.26
C PRO A 40 3.33 5.58 11.41
N THR A 41 3.79 6.57 12.16
CA THR A 41 4.57 6.36 13.39
C THR A 41 3.66 6.00 14.57
N ASN A 42 2.46 6.54 14.57
CA ASN A 42 1.41 6.21 15.53
C ASN A 42 0.34 5.37 14.81
N ILE A 43 0.07 4.19 15.35
CA ILE A 43 -0.96 3.30 14.81
C ILE A 43 -2.30 3.68 15.43
N GLU A 44 -3.18 4.21 14.61
CA GLU A 44 -4.54 4.55 14.98
C GLU A 44 -5.50 3.46 14.53
N PHE A 45 -6.31 2.98 15.47
CA PHE A 45 -7.31 1.96 15.19
C PHE A 45 -8.67 2.61 14.95
N THR A 46 -9.29 2.22 13.86
CA THR A 46 -10.67 2.58 13.53
C THR A 46 -11.53 1.32 13.45
N ARG A 47 -12.82 1.47 13.80
CA ARG A 47 -13.76 0.36 13.70
C ARG A 47 -14.18 0.17 12.25
N GLU A 48 -14.01 -1.03 11.72
CA GLU A 48 -14.31 -1.38 10.33
C GLU A 48 -15.00 -2.74 10.25
N THR A 49 -15.94 -2.87 9.32
CA THR A 49 -16.61 -4.14 9.03
C THR A 49 -15.91 -4.82 7.86
N TYR A 50 -15.48 -6.05 8.09
CA TYR A 50 -14.84 -6.88 7.07
C TYR A 50 -15.46 -8.29 7.09
N ASN A 51 -15.93 -8.77 5.94
CA ASN A 51 -16.62 -10.07 5.79
C ASN A 51 -17.77 -10.27 6.82
N GLY A 52 -18.57 -9.22 7.07
CA GLY A 52 -19.69 -9.26 7.99
C GLY A 52 -19.32 -9.21 9.48
N GLN A 53 -18.06 -9.06 9.82
CA GLN A 53 -17.58 -8.95 11.20
C GLN A 53 -16.92 -7.61 11.47
N ILE A 54 -17.07 -7.14 12.69
CA ILE A 54 -16.49 -5.87 13.14
C ILE A 54 -15.07 -6.11 13.67
N TYR A 55 -14.13 -5.34 13.14
CA TYR A 55 -12.73 -5.33 13.55
C TYR A 55 -12.28 -3.91 13.93
N ASN A 56 -11.24 -3.83 14.73
CA ASN A 56 -10.43 -2.63 14.81
C ASN A 56 -9.32 -2.74 13.76
N SER A 57 -9.31 -1.82 12.83
CA SER A 57 -8.33 -1.82 11.73
C SER A 57 -7.37 -0.66 11.84
N ALA A 58 -6.14 -0.88 11.42
CA ALA A 58 -5.11 0.14 11.37
C ALA A 58 -4.30 0.03 10.08
N LEU A 59 -3.98 1.19 9.50
CA LEU A 59 -3.05 1.28 8.39
C LEU A 59 -1.63 1.11 8.91
N LEU A 60 -0.89 0.13 8.39
CA LEU A 60 0.51 -0.08 8.75
C LEU A 60 1.45 0.57 7.74
N ARG A 61 1.24 0.33 6.44
CA ARG A 61 2.03 0.90 5.35
C ARG A 61 1.19 1.04 4.09
N LYS A 62 1.57 2.01 3.27
CA LYS A 62 1.00 2.21 1.95
C LYS A 62 2.09 2.47 0.94
N PHE A 63 2.07 1.74 -0.15
CA PHE A 63 3.09 1.81 -1.20
C PHE A 63 2.46 2.13 -2.55
N LEU A 64 3.17 2.90 -3.34
CA LEU A 64 2.95 2.99 -4.78
C LEU A 64 3.84 1.96 -5.45
N LEU A 65 3.25 1.12 -6.29
CA LEU A 65 3.95 0.06 -7.02
C LEU A 65 3.78 0.27 -8.52
N ILE A 66 4.88 0.19 -9.24
CA ILE A 66 4.87 0.24 -10.71
C ILE A 66 5.47 -1.07 -11.23
N PRO A 67 4.67 -1.94 -11.86
CA PRO A 67 5.18 -3.20 -12.40
C PRO A 67 6.22 -2.97 -13.48
N GLN A 68 7.36 -3.66 -13.38
CA GLN A 68 8.48 -3.52 -14.30
C GLN A 68 8.53 -4.63 -15.35
N GLN A 69 7.76 -5.69 -15.16
CA GLN A 69 7.74 -6.86 -16.04
C GLN A 69 6.33 -7.40 -16.20
N GLN A 70 6.07 -8.00 -17.35
CA GLN A 70 4.80 -8.67 -17.62
C GLN A 70 4.76 -10.07 -17.01
N GLY A 71 3.54 -10.60 -16.87
CA GLY A 71 3.30 -11.94 -16.37
C GLY A 71 2.96 -11.97 -14.87
N PRO A 72 3.00 -13.14 -14.26
CA PRO A 72 2.71 -13.28 -12.82
C PRO A 72 3.87 -12.76 -11.99
N VAL A 73 3.61 -11.76 -11.16
CA VAL A 73 4.58 -11.19 -10.23
C VAL A 73 4.12 -11.48 -8.80
N LYS A 74 4.95 -12.15 -8.03
CA LYS A 74 4.68 -12.50 -6.64
C LYS A 74 5.02 -11.35 -5.71
N ILE A 75 4.11 -11.09 -4.77
CA ILE A 75 4.36 -10.23 -3.61
C ILE A 75 4.50 -11.13 -2.40
N ASP A 76 5.66 -11.04 -1.73
CA ASP A 76 5.94 -11.81 -0.52
C ASP A 76 5.00 -11.42 0.63
N PRO A 77 4.77 -12.33 1.59
CA PRO A 77 3.96 -12.04 2.76
C PRO A 77 4.57 -10.93 3.62
N ALA A 78 3.70 -10.14 4.25
CA ALA A 78 4.08 -9.31 5.38
C ALA A 78 4.01 -10.14 6.66
N GLU A 79 4.95 -9.93 7.58
CA GLU A 79 4.99 -10.57 8.87
C GLU A 79 4.93 -9.53 10.00
N LEU A 80 4.15 -9.84 11.01
CA LEU A 80 3.99 -8.99 12.18
C LEU A 80 4.07 -9.84 13.44
N VAL A 81 4.90 -9.43 14.40
CA VAL A 81 4.95 -10.04 15.72
C VAL A 81 4.25 -9.11 16.70
N CYS A 82 3.13 -9.59 17.23
CA CYS A 82 2.29 -8.84 18.16
C CYS A 82 2.46 -9.38 19.58
N LEU A 83 2.31 -8.48 20.55
CA LEU A 83 2.15 -8.81 21.93
C LEU A 83 0.65 -8.75 22.26
N VAL A 84 0.07 -9.91 22.57
CA VAL A 84 -1.37 -10.04 22.82
C VAL A 84 -1.61 -10.34 24.30
N ASN A 85 -2.51 -9.60 24.91
CA ASN A 85 -2.95 -9.89 26.26
C ASN A 85 -4.01 -11.00 26.23
N VAL A 86 -3.66 -12.13 26.79
CA VAL A 86 -4.56 -13.29 26.90
C VAL A 86 -4.98 -13.44 28.37
N ARG A 87 -6.27 -13.58 28.58
CA ARG A 87 -6.79 -13.92 29.90
C ARG A 87 -6.42 -15.36 30.26
N VAL A 88 -5.61 -15.52 31.28
CA VAL A 88 -5.28 -16.83 31.82
C VAL A 88 -6.30 -17.16 32.89
N SER A 89 -7.19 -18.12 32.62
CA SER A 89 -7.95 -18.75 33.68
C SER A 89 -7.02 -19.75 34.36
N SER A 90 -6.48 -19.36 35.52
CA SER A 90 -5.81 -20.33 36.37
C SER A 90 -6.85 -21.31 36.90
N GLY A 91 -6.71 -22.59 36.59
CA GLY A 91 -7.60 -23.66 37.07
C GLY A 91 -7.45 -23.95 38.57
N GLY A 92 -7.03 -22.99 39.38
CA GLY A 92 -6.93 -23.06 40.83
C GLY A 92 -8.27 -22.80 41.48
N ALA A 93 -8.72 -23.69 42.32
CA ALA A 93 -9.98 -23.64 43.08
C ALA A 93 -9.93 -22.60 44.22
N SER A 94 -9.24 -21.48 44.08
CA SER A 94 -9.24 -20.41 45.10
C SER A 94 -10.35 -19.42 44.79
N ILE A 95 -11.15 -19.11 45.82
CA ILE A 95 -12.24 -18.15 45.76
C ILE A 95 -11.73 -16.73 45.45
N PHE A 96 -10.44 -16.51 45.63
CA PHE A 96 -9.76 -15.25 45.33
C PHE A 96 -9.27 -15.12 43.91
N ASP A 97 -9.17 -16.21 43.11
CA ASP A 97 -8.72 -16.18 41.73
C ASP A 97 -9.73 -15.51 40.79
N GLY A 98 -10.98 -15.37 41.18
CA GLY A 98 -12.00 -14.64 40.41
C GLY A 98 -11.92 -13.13 40.52
N PHE A 99 -11.13 -12.58 41.48
CA PHE A 99 -10.97 -11.13 41.69
C PHE A 99 -9.74 -10.55 40.99
N PHE A 100 -8.79 -11.41 40.58
CA PHE A 100 -7.60 -11.00 39.89
C PHE A 100 -7.62 -11.64 38.50
N ASP A 101 -8.05 -10.87 37.50
CA ASP A 101 -7.90 -11.26 36.11
C ASP A 101 -6.42 -11.20 35.75
N ASP A 102 -5.76 -12.36 35.80
CA ASP A 102 -4.37 -12.48 35.37
C ASP A 102 -4.34 -12.45 33.83
N TYR A 103 -3.91 -11.34 33.29
CA TYR A 103 -3.59 -11.20 31.89
C TYR A 103 -2.14 -11.58 31.66
N ARG A 104 -1.91 -12.51 30.76
CA ARG A 104 -0.58 -12.88 30.31
C ARG A 104 -0.34 -12.30 28.91
N THR A 105 0.79 -11.61 28.75
CA THR A 105 1.21 -11.15 27.44
C THR A 105 1.87 -12.29 26.69
N VAL A 106 1.33 -12.64 25.54
CA VAL A 106 1.84 -13.70 24.65
C VAL A 106 2.27 -13.07 23.34
N ARG A 107 3.44 -13.51 22.87
CA ARG A 107 3.95 -13.18 21.55
C ARG A 107 3.21 -13.99 20.48
N LYS A 108 2.62 -13.32 19.48
CA LYS A 108 1.95 -13.97 18.37
C LYS A 108 2.47 -13.43 17.04
N LYS A 109 2.94 -14.35 16.21
CA LYS A 109 3.33 -14.05 14.84
C LYS A 109 2.12 -14.16 13.91
N VAL A 110 1.90 -13.11 13.12
CA VAL A 110 0.85 -13.06 12.09
C VAL A 110 1.52 -12.85 10.74
N VAL A 111 1.12 -13.64 9.77
CA VAL A 111 1.67 -13.61 8.41
C VAL A 111 0.53 -13.41 7.42
N SER A 112 0.70 -12.47 6.50
CA SER A 112 -0.26 -12.26 5.43
C SER A 112 -0.17 -13.37 4.37
N ARG A 113 -1.17 -13.48 3.52
CA ARG A 113 -1.11 -14.41 2.39
C ARG A 113 -0.18 -13.81 1.31
N PRO A 114 0.59 -14.64 0.62
CA PRO A 114 1.29 -14.20 -0.58
C PRO A 114 0.26 -13.83 -1.64
N LEU A 115 0.57 -12.79 -2.42
CA LEU A 115 -0.27 -12.34 -3.53
C LEU A 115 0.47 -12.54 -4.85
N THR A 116 -0.27 -12.86 -5.89
CA THR A 116 0.25 -12.87 -7.25
C THR A 116 -0.50 -11.84 -8.06
N VAL A 117 0.24 -10.90 -8.64
CA VAL A 117 -0.31 -9.89 -9.53
C VAL A 117 -0.03 -10.31 -10.96
N ASN A 118 -1.08 -10.47 -11.76
CA ASN A 118 -0.94 -10.76 -13.19
C ASN A 118 -0.81 -9.43 -13.94
N VAL A 119 0.39 -9.16 -14.43
CA VAL A 119 0.70 -7.93 -15.14
C VAL A 119 0.55 -8.16 -16.64
N SER A 120 -0.39 -7.45 -17.25
CA SER A 120 -0.60 -7.49 -18.69
C SER A 120 0.52 -6.75 -19.43
N PRO A 121 0.90 -7.19 -20.64
CA PRO A 121 1.83 -6.47 -21.48
C PRO A 121 1.24 -5.13 -21.92
N LEU A 122 2.12 -4.21 -22.34
CA LEU A 122 1.69 -3.00 -23.01
C LEU A 122 0.92 -3.35 -24.30
N PRO A 123 -0.09 -2.56 -24.68
CA PRO A 123 -0.78 -2.74 -25.96
C PRO A 123 0.21 -2.74 -27.13
N ALA A 124 -0.03 -3.60 -28.11
CA ALA A 124 0.78 -3.62 -29.33
C ALA A 124 0.57 -2.35 -30.17
N GLY A 125 1.58 -1.94 -30.94
CA GLY A 125 1.47 -0.80 -31.85
C GLY A 125 1.81 0.54 -31.23
N ALA A 126 2.71 0.58 -30.25
CA ALA A 126 3.24 1.83 -29.72
C ALA A 126 3.86 2.68 -30.83
N PRO A 127 3.52 3.99 -30.93
CA PRO A 127 4.13 4.89 -31.91
C PRO A 127 5.63 5.08 -31.62
N ALA A 128 6.41 5.47 -32.61
CA ALA A 128 7.84 5.73 -32.45
C ALA A 128 8.15 6.85 -31.43
N SER A 129 7.16 7.70 -31.17
CA SER A 129 7.24 8.78 -30.17
C SER A 129 6.87 8.34 -28.74
N PHE A 130 6.62 7.03 -28.53
CA PHE A 130 6.28 6.54 -27.21
C PHE A 130 7.45 6.68 -26.25
N GLY A 131 7.28 7.53 -25.24
CA GLY A 131 8.30 7.86 -24.23
C GLY A 131 8.17 7.10 -22.91
N GLY A 132 7.35 6.05 -22.85
CA GLY A 132 7.18 5.21 -21.65
C GLY A 132 6.01 5.58 -20.73
N GLY A 133 5.30 6.68 -21.00
CA GLY A 133 4.16 7.08 -20.18
C GLY A 133 2.99 6.08 -20.24
N VAL A 134 2.54 5.59 -19.12
CA VAL A 134 1.43 4.65 -18.99
C VAL A 134 0.39 5.18 -18.00
N GLY A 135 -0.84 5.38 -18.49
CA GLY A 135 -1.92 5.91 -17.68
C GLY A 135 -2.98 6.61 -18.52
N GLN A 136 -3.75 7.46 -17.87
CA GLN A 136 -4.76 8.31 -18.51
C GLN A 136 -4.29 9.76 -18.42
N PHE A 137 -4.01 10.37 -19.57
CA PHE A 137 -3.46 11.71 -19.64
C PHE A 137 -4.24 12.58 -20.62
N ASP A 138 -4.40 13.85 -20.27
CA ASP A 138 -4.86 14.91 -21.15
C ASP A 138 -3.68 15.83 -21.46
N ILE A 139 -3.53 16.13 -22.75
CA ILE A 139 -2.45 17.00 -23.22
C ILE A 139 -3.07 18.22 -23.88
N SER A 140 -2.63 19.38 -23.45
CA SER A 140 -2.96 20.67 -24.09
C SER A 140 -1.72 21.46 -24.43
N ALA A 141 -1.78 22.22 -25.51
CA ALA A 141 -0.69 23.06 -25.95
C ALA A 141 -1.21 24.46 -26.26
N ARG A 142 -0.45 25.46 -25.90
CA ARG A 142 -0.73 26.87 -26.26
C ARG A 142 0.54 27.64 -26.50
N LEU A 143 0.44 28.67 -27.33
CA LEU A 143 1.49 29.65 -27.48
C LEU A 143 1.31 30.80 -26.47
N SER A 144 2.40 31.30 -25.95
CA SER A 144 2.39 32.45 -25.02
C SER A 144 1.94 33.74 -25.70
N LYS A 145 2.12 33.84 -27.04
CA LYS A 145 1.72 34.96 -27.88
C LYS A 145 1.17 34.44 -29.21
N ASP A 146 0.03 34.97 -29.64
CA ASP A 146 -0.58 34.62 -30.92
C ASP A 146 0.02 35.41 -32.10
N THR A 147 0.58 36.59 -31.82
CA THR A 147 1.19 37.49 -32.82
C THR A 147 2.56 37.88 -32.38
N LEU A 148 3.54 37.79 -33.31
CA LEU A 148 4.91 38.11 -33.07
C LEU A 148 5.39 39.23 -34.04
N LYS A 149 6.19 40.15 -33.52
CA LYS A 149 7.02 41.06 -34.34
C LYS A 149 8.33 40.35 -34.66
N THR A 150 8.99 40.84 -35.72
CA THR A 150 10.33 40.36 -36.06
C THR A 150 11.26 40.45 -34.85
N HIS A 151 12.01 39.39 -34.57
CA HIS A 151 12.92 39.25 -33.42
C HIS A 151 12.25 39.12 -32.04
N GLU A 152 10.93 38.97 -31.93
CA GLU A 152 10.29 38.58 -30.69
C GLU A 152 10.29 37.05 -30.51
N ALA A 153 10.36 36.61 -29.26
CA ALA A 153 10.26 35.20 -28.89
C ALA A 153 8.85 34.87 -28.34
N ALA A 154 8.39 33.69 -28.66
CA ALA A 154 7.20 33.10 -28.03
C ALA A 154 7.57 31.72 -27.42
N SER A 155 6.86 31.35 -26.38
CA SER A 155 7.01 30.04 -25.74
C SER A 155 5.86 29.15 -26.09
N LEU A 156 6.14 27.92 -26.44
CA LEU A 156 5.15 26.84 -26.53
C LEU A 156 4.97 26.23 -25.14
N ILE A 157 3.77 26.31 -24.63
CA ILE A 157 3.44 25.77 -23.30
C ILE A 157 2.67 24.47 -23.51
N LEU A 158 3.24 23.36 -23.06
CA LEU A 158 2.62 22.04 -23.02
C LEU A 158 2.16 21.74 -21.60
N THR A 159 0.90 21.40 -21.47
CA THR A 159 0.33 20.95 -20.19
C THR A 159 -0.10 19.49 -20.31
N VAL A 160 0.45 18.66 -19.45
CA VAL A 160 0.07 17.24 -19.32
C VAL A 160 -0.59 17.06 -17.97
N SER A 161 -1.83 16.63 -17.98
CA SER A 161 -2.57 16.32 -16.76
C SER A 161 -3.14 14.93 -16.84
N GLY A 162 -3.18 14.23 -15.70
CA GLY A 162 -3.73 12.88 -15.68
C GLY A 162 -3.22 12.05 -14.50
N ARG A 163 -3.48 10.76 -14.61
CA ARG A 163 -3.04 9.76 -13.63
C ARG A 163 -2.26 8.67 -14.33
N GLY A 164 -1.07 8.37 -13.84
CA GLY A 164 -0.23 7.33 -14.39
C GLY A 164 1.25 7.59 -14.18
N ASN A 165 2.04 6.76 -14.82
CA ASN A 165 3.49 6.87 -14.85
C ASN A 165 3.92 7.69 -16.08
N VAL A 166 4.72 8.72 -15.91
CA VAL A 166 5.22 9.62 -16.97
C VAL A 166 6.70 9.39 -17.30
N SER A 167 7.34 8.44 -16.64
CA SER A 167 8.76 8.10 -16.82
C SER A 167 8.96 6.82 -17.61
#